data_58bc2e4f4bb4d7d827c667694c11fb9a
#
_entry.id   58bc2e4f4bb4d7d827c667694c11fb9a
#
_cell.length_a   1.000
_cell.length_b   1.000
_cell.length_c   1.000
_cell.angle_alpha   90.00
_cell.angle_beta   90.00
_cell.angle_gamma   90.00
#
_symmetry.space_group_name_H-M   'P 1'
#
loop_
_entity.id
_entity.type
_entity.pdbx_description
1 polymer ?
#
loop_
_entity_poly.entity_id
_entity_poly.type
_entity_poly.pdbx_seq_one_letter_code
_entity_poly.pdbx_strand_id
1 'polypeptide(L)'
;LKNFISNSDKLGFVGIFYMLFVYIMFFKDYDYIVNKIHQTTRREIYKSFFIYTIFFIVFPAIFIVLNLLLSFYDSNLFKKILLFLFTWLIFFALFKVSVNKIISTKAAFISSFLTLTTLSITKNLFIYYVVYNKTYTTIYGSLSTLLFSILWIYISWIIYLYGIKICHKLNMKYLNQVV
;
A
#
# COMPACT_ATOMS: atom_id res chain seq x y z
N LEU A 1 -3.06 -17.87 -38.44
CA LEU A 1 -3.86 -16.96 -37.60
C LEU A 1 -4.66 -17.74 -36.54
N LYS A 2 -5.45 -18.79 -36.90
CA LYS A 2 -6.24 -19.58 -35.92
C LYS A 2 -5.38 -20.20 -34.82
N ASN A 3 -4.21 -20.78 -35.14
CA ASN A 3 -3.29 -21.36 -34.14
C ASN A 3 -2.66 -20.33 -33.22
N PHE A 4 -2.49 -19.09 -33.67
CA PHE A 4 -1.97 -18.00 -32.86
C PHE A 4 -3.02 -17.52 -31.85
N ILE A 5 -4.28 -17.42 -32.27
CA ILE A 5 -5.42 -17.03 -31.41
C ILE A 5 -5.65 -18.09 -30.35
N SER A 6 -5.70 -19.38 -30.71
CA SER A 6 -5.90 -20.46 -29.73
C SER A 6 -4.76 -20.61 -28.71
N ASN A 7 -3.54 -20.25 -29.08
CA ASN A 7 -2.40 -20.23 -28.15
C ASN A 7 -2.41 -19.00 -27.23
N SER A 8 -2.95 -17.86 -27.70
CA SER A 8 -3.08 -16.67 -26.86
C SER A 8 -4.06 -16.88 -25.70
N ASP A 9 -5.17 -17.60 -25.94
CA ASP A 9 -6.14 -17.94 -24.90
C ASP A 9 -5.54 -18.85 -23.82
N LYS A 10 -4.75 -19.85 -24.22
CA LYS A 10 -4.00 -20.71 -23.29
C LYS A 10 -2.97 -19.96 -22.47
N LEU A 11 -2.22 -19.03 -23.11
CA LEU A 11 -1.25 -18.17 -22.43
C LEU A 11 -1.94 -17.21 -21.44
N GLY A 12 -3.13 -16.68 -21.79
CA GLY A 12 -3.94 -15.85 -20.90
C GLY A 12 -4.37 -16.60 -19.66
N PHE A 13 -4.83 -17.84 -19.81
CA PHE A 13 -5.24 -18.69 -18.69
C PHE A 13 -4.09 -19.02 -17.73
N VAL A 14 -2.93 -19.41 -18.26
CA VAL A 14 -1.71 -19.64 -17.47
C VAL A 14 -1.27 -18.36 -16.74
N GLY A 15 -1.37 -17.21 -17.41
CA GLY A 15 -1.07 -15.90 -16.83
C GLY A 15 -1.96 -15.56 -15.61
N ILE A 16 -3.26 -15.86 -15.70
CA ILE A 16 -4.20 -15.66 -14.59
C ILE A 16 -3.83 -16.54 -13.38
N PHE A 17 -3.52 -17.81 -13.59
CA PHE A 17 -3.07 -18.71 -12.50
C PHE A 17 -1.78 -18.22 -11.86
N TYR A 18 -0.81 -17.79 -12.67
CA TYR A 18 0.43 -17.24 -12.16
C TYR A 18 0.20 -15.95 -11.35
N MET A 19 -0.66 -15.05 -11.83
CA MET A 19 -1.03 -13.84 -11.07
C MET A 19 -1.68 -14.18 -9.72
N LEU A 20 -2.61 -15.14 -9.67
CA LEU A 20 -3.23 -15.57 -8.42
C LEU A 20 -2.21 -16.17 -7.46
N PHE A 21 -1.28 -16.97 -7.96
CA PHE A 21 -0.20 -17.53 -7.16
C PHE A 21 0.68 -16.44 -6.54
N VAL A 22 1.14 -15.48 -7.36
CA VAL A 22 1.95 -14.34 -6.91
C VAL A 22 1.19 -13.49 -5.89
N TYR A 23 -0.11 -13.26 -6.11
CA TYR A 23 -0.99 -12.54 -5.21
C TYR A 23 -1.06 -13.19 -3.82
N ILE A 24 -1.29 -14.50 -3.77
CA ILE A 24 -1.34 -15.26 -2.51
C ILE A 24 0.02 -15.22 -1.79
N MET A 25 1.13 -15.40 -2.52
CA MET A 25 2.47 -15.34 -1.96
C MET A 25 2.78 -13.96 -1.37
N PHE A 26 2.42 -12.90 -2.09
CA PHE A 26 2.61 -11.52 -1.63
C PHE A 26 1.91 -11.26 -0.30
N PHE A 27 0.63 -11.61 -0.15
CA PHE A 27 -0.08 -11.41 1.11
C PHE A 27 0.42 -12.30 2.23
N LYS A 28 0.88 -13.49 1.90
CA LYS A 28 1.55 -14.37 2.86
C LYS A 28 2.80 -13.72 3.44
N ASP A 29 3.64 -13.14 2.60
CA ASP A 29 4.89 -12.50 3.01
C ASP A 29 4.62 -11.17 3.72
N TYR A 30 3.64 -10.42 3.27
CA TYR A 30 3.18 -9.21 3.94
C TYR A 30 2.73 -9.51 5.38
N ASP A 31 1.83 -10.48 5.56
CA ASP A 31 1.35 -10.88 6.89
C ASP A 31 2.51 -11.36 7.80
N TYR A 32 3.44 -12.14 7.24
CA TYR A 32 4.62 -12.58 7.95
C TYR A 32 5.48 -11.42 8.44
N ILE A 33 5.81 -10.46 7.58
CA ILE A 33 6.66 -9.32 7.91
C ILE A 33 6.00 -8.44 8.98
N VAL A 34 4.72 -8.11 8.82
CA VAL A 34 3.98 -7.26 9.75
C VAL A 34 3.90 -7.91 11.13
N ASN A 35 3.53 -9.19 11.21
CA ASN A 35 3.40 -9.90 12.48
C ASN A 35 4.78 -10.13 13.13
N LYS A 36 5.85 -10.34 12.34
CA LYS A 36 7.22 -10.42 12.84
C LYS A 36 7.68 -9.10 13.47
N ILE A 37 7.37 -7.95 12.87
CA ILE A 37 7.69 -6.62 13.44
C ILE A 37 6.97 -6.43 14.78
N HIS A 38 5.72 -6.87 14.88
CA HIS A 38 4.92 -6.78 16.10
C HIS A 38 5.18 -7.89 17.11
N GLN A 39 6.10 -8.80 16.84
CA GLN A 39 6.45 -9.96 17.70
C GLN A 39 5.22 -10.80 18.05
N THR A 40 4.38 -11.07 17.06
CA THR A 40 3.16 -11.86 17.21
C THR A 40 3.18 -13.10 16.33
N THR A 41 2.32 -14.06 16.67
CA THR A 41 2.10 -15.25 15.85
C THR A 41 1.38 -14.89 14.56
N ARG A 42 1.73 -15.59 13.50
CA ARG A 42 1.12 -15.43 12.19
C ARG A 42 -0.34 -15.88 12.20
N ARG A 43 -1.19 -15.21 11.44
CA ARG A 43 -2.55 -15.68 11.16
C ARG A 43 -2.55 -16.90 10.24
N GLU A 44 -3.66 -17.63 10.27
CA GLU A 44 -3.94 -18.65 9.28
C GLU A 44 -4.06 -18.01 7.89
N ILE A 45 -3.45 -18.65 6.90
CA ILE A 45 -3.29 -18.09 5.54
C ILE A 45 -4.64 -17.68 4.93
N TYR A 46 -5.68 -18.47 5.11
CA TYR A 46 -7.01 -18.17 4.57
C TYR A 46 -7.64 -16.92 5.19
N LYS A 47 -7.48 -16.70 6.51
CA LYS A 47 -7.99 -15.49 7.19
C LYS A 47 -7.28 -14.23 6.69
N SER A 48 -5.95 -14.29 6.58
CA SER A 48 -5.16 -13.19 6.01
C SER A 48 -5.57 -12.90 4.57
N PHE A 49 -5.74 -13.93 3.75
CA PHE A 49 -6.16 -13.79 2.37
C PHE A 49 -7.51 -13.07 2.25
N PHE A 50 -8.55 -13.49 2.99
CA PHE A 50 -9.85 -12.83 2.97
C PHE A 50 -9.79 -11.38 3.40
N ILE A 51 -9.09 -11.09 4.50
CA ILE A 51 -8.96 -9.73 5.02
C ILE A 51 -8.32 -8.82 3.96
N TYR A 52 -7.19 -9.22 3.40
CA TYR A 52 -6.46 -8.37 2.44
C TYR A 52 -7.18 -8.28 1.09
N THR A 53 -7.89 -9.32 0.66
CA THR A 53 -8.72 -9.27 -0.54
C THR A 53 -9.87 -8.27 -0.39
N ILE A 54 -10.55 -8.28 0.76
CA ILE A 54 -11.60 -7.29 1.06
C ILE A 54 -11.00 -5.87 1.02
N PHE A 55 -9.85 -5.65 1.66
CA PHE A 55 -9.18 -4.37 1.63
C PHE A 55 -8.82 -3.94 0.21
N PHE A 56 -8.30 -4.85 -0.59
CA PHE A 56 -7.88 -4.59 -1.97
C PHE A 56 -9.05 -4.26 -2.92
N ILE A 57 -10.23 -4.77 -2.65
CA ILE A 57 -11.44 -4.49 -3.45
C ILE A 57 -12.19 -3.26 -2.92
N VAL A 58 -12.44 -3.20 -1.61
CA VAL A 58 -13.31 -2.19 -1.01
C VAL A 58 -12.67 -0.79 -1.04
N PHE A 59 -11.38 -0.66 -0.73
CA PHE A 59 -10.76 0.67 -0.68
C PHE A 59 -10.62 1.35 -2.04
N PRO A 60 -10.17 0.69 -3.12
CA PRO A 60 -10.21 1.30 -4.45
C PRO A 60 -11.63 1.66 -4.91
N ALA A 61 -12.63 0.82 -4.62
CA ALA A 61 -14.01 1.11 -4.96
C ALA A 61 -14.51 2.39 -4.26
N ILE A 62 -14.29 2.51 -2.94
CA ILE A 62 -14.65 3.72 -2.20
C ILE A 62 -13.85 4.93 -2.70
N PHE A 63 -12.56 4.76 -3.03
CA PHE A 63 -11.73 5.83 -3.55
C PHE A 63 -12.25 6.36 -4.90
N ILE A 64 -12.70 5.48 -5.79
CA ILE A 64 -13.32 5.88 -7.08
C ILE A 64 -14.62 6.66 -6.82
N VAL A 65 -15.50 6.14 -5.95
CA VAL A 65 -16.76 6.80 -5.61
C VAL A 65 -16.51 8.18 -4.99
N LEU A 66 -15.55 8.31 -4.08
CA LEU A 66 -15.17 9.60 -3.50
C LEU A 66 -14.66 10.58 -4.55
N ASN A 67 -13.81 10.15 -5.48
CA ASN A 67 -13.34 11.02 -6.56
C ASN A 67 -14.49 11.50 -7.46
N LEU A 68 -15.46 10.63 -7.76
CA LEU A 68 -16.65 10.99 -8.53
C LEU A 68 -17.51 12.02 -7.78
N LEU A 69 -17.77 11.80 -6.49
CA LEU A 69 -18.52 12.74 -5.66
C LEU A 69 -17.81 14.10 -5.55
N LEU A 70 -16.49 14.08 -5.39
CA LEU A 70 -15.68 15.29 -5.29
C LEU A 70 -15.57 16.05 -6.62
N SER A 71 -15.85 15.42 -7.77
CA SER A 71 -15.84 16.10 -9.06
C SER A 71 -16.88 17.23 -9.13
N PHE A 72 -17.96 17.12 -8.36
CA PHE A 72 -19.02 18.14 -8.27
C PHE A 72 -18.67 19.38 -7.43
N TYR A 73 -17.54 19.35 -6.71
CA TYR A 73 -17.09 20.49 -5.90
C TYR A 73 -15.99 21.25 -6.63
N ASP A 74 -16.02 22.59 -6.61
CA ASP A 74 -15.04 23.43 -7.32
C ASP A 74 -13.74 23.66 -6.54
N SER A 75 -13.76 23.51 -5.21
CA SER A 75 -12.62 23.80 -4.36
C SER A 75 -11.54 22.71 -4.43
N ASN A 76 -10.42 22.99 -5.10
CA ASN A 76 -9.27 22.10 -5.19
C ASN A 76 -8.61 21.81 -3.85
N LEU A 77 -8.61 22.75 -2.90
CA LEU A 77 -8.06 22.55 -1.56
C LEU A 77 -8.89 21.56 -0.77
N PHE A 78 -10.21 21.70 -0.80
CA PHE A 78 -11.13 20.79 -0.11
C PHE A 78 -10.96 19.35 -0.62
N LYS A 79 -10.89 19.16 -1.95
CA LYS A 79 -10.63 17.85 -2.56
C LYS A 79 -9.33 17.21 -2.04
N LYS A 80 -8.23 17.96 -2.02
CA LYS A 80 -6.93 17.45 -1.55
C LYS A 80 -6.96 17.04 -0.08
N ILE A 81 -7.59 17.85 0.77
CA ILE A 81 -7.70 17.56 2.21
C ILE A 81 -8.53 16.30 2.43
N LEU A 82 -9.67 16.17 1.76
CA LEU A 82 -10.56 15.03 1.94
C LEU A 82 -9.91 13.73 1.45
N LEU A 83 -9.24 13.77 0.29
CA LEU A 83 -8.48 12.62 -0.22
C LEU A 83 -7.33 12.22 0.71
N PHE A 84 -6.65 13.20 1.30
CA PHE A 84 -5.60 12.92 2.30
C PHE A 84 -6.19 12.25 3.55
N LEU A 85 -7.28 12.78 4.09
CA LEU A 85 -7.96 12.20 5.27
C LEU A 85 -8.45 10.78 4.99
N PHE A 86 -9.04 10.56 3.82
CA PHE A 86 -9.48 9.22 3.43
C PHE A 86 -8.32 8.23 3.31
N THR A 87 -7.23 8.63 2.65
CA THR A 87 -6.03 7.81 2.55
C THR A 87 -5.44 7.51 3.93
N TRP A 88 -5.48 8.49 4.84
CA TRP A 88 -5.07 8.28 6.22
C TRP A 88 -5.92 7.24 6.95
N LEU A 89 -7.24 7.29 6.79
CA LEU A 89 -8.14 6.27 7.36
C LEU A 89 -7.84 4.87 6.83
N ILE A 90 -7.48 4.74 5.55
CA ILE A 90 -7.03 3.47 4.97
C ILE A 90 -5.76 2.97 5.68
N PHE A 91 -4.75 3.81 5.83
CA PHE A 91 -3.51 3.44 6.54
C PHE A 91 -3.77 3.07 8.00
N PHE A 92 -4.63 3.83 8.67
CA PHE A 92 -5.05 3.53 10.04
C PHE A 92 -5.72 2.16 10.14
N ALA A 93 -6.67 1.87 9.25
CA ALA A 93 -7.34 0.57 9.20
C ALA A 93 -6.36 -0.57 8.89
N LEU A 94 -5.45 -0.39 7.92
CA LEU A 94 -4.40 -1.35 7.61
C LEU A 94 -3.51 -1.63 8.82
N PHE A 95 -3.05 -0.61 9.53
CA PHE A 95 -2.17 -0.77 10.69
C PHE A 95 -2.86 -1.53 11.83
N LYS A 96 -4.17 -1.33 12.00
CA LYS A 96 -4.94 -2.00 13.04
C LYS A 96 -5.33 -3.42 12.68
N VAL A 97 -5.66 -3.68 11.42
CA VAL A 97 -6.20 -4.97 10.94
C VAL A 97 -5.07 -5.94 10.54
N SER A 98 -3.94 -5.44 10.04
CA SER A 98 -2.84 -6.31 9.57
C SER A 98 -2.15 -7.11 10.67
N VAL A 99 -2.24 -6.67 11.92
CA VAL A 99 -1.56 -7.32 13.04
C VAL A 99 -2.48 -8.31 13.74
N ASN A 100 -1.95 -9.50 14.05
CA ASN A 100 -2.66 -10.53 14.80
C ASN A 100 -2.60 -10.28 16.34
N LYS A 101 -2.77 -9.04 16.76
CA LYS A 101 -2.78 -8.60 18.16
C LYS A 101 -3.61 -7.32 18.28
N ILE A 102 -4.20 -7.11 19.44
CA ILE A 102 -4.89 -5.86 19.72
C ILE A 102 -3.88 -4.72 19.80
N ILE A 103 -4.03 -3.76 18.89
CA ILE A 103 -3.20 -2.55 18.85
C ILE A 103 -3.99 -1.39 19.44
N SER A 104 -3.32 -0.60 20.28
CA SER A 104 -3.86 0.65 20.80
C SER A 104 -4.28 1.57 19.66
N THR A 105 -5.49 2.10 19.71
CA THR A 105 -6.03 3.02 18.69
C THR A 105 -5.16 4.26 18.56
N LYS A 106 -4.61 4.78 19.66
CA LYS A 106 -3.68 5.93 19.66
C LYS A 106 -2.39 5.61 18.90
N ALA A 107 -1.81 4.41 19.10
CA ALA A 107 -0.59 3.99 18.40
C ALA A 107 -0.82 3.88 16.89
N ALA A 108 -1.89 3.22 16.47
CA ALA A 108 -2.23 3.08 15.05
C ALA A 108 -2.53 4.44 14.40
N PHE A 109 -3.25 5.33 15.08
CA PHE A 109 -3.64 6.65 14.59
C PHE A 109 -2.43 7.56 14.35
N ILE A 110 -1.53 7.65 15.31
CA ILE A 110 -0.32 8.49 15.20
C ILE A 110 0.64 7.92 14.16
N SER A 111 0.90 6.62 14.20
CA SER A 111 1.86 6.00 13.28
C SER A 111 1.38 6.03 11.82
N SER A 112 0.10 5.81 11.56
CA SER A 112 -0.47 5.91 10.22
C SER A 112 -0.40 7.32 9.65
N PHE A 113 -0.66 8.35 10.49
CA PHE A 113 -0.51 9.75 10.11
C PHE A 113 0.92 10.10 9.73
N LEU A 114 1.88 9.74 10.60
CA LEU A 114 3.31 9.96 10.32
C LEU A 114 3.75 9.26 9.04
N THR A 115 3.33 8.03 8.84
CA THR A 115 3.67 7.26 7.64
C THR A 115 3.13 7.91 6.38
N LEU A 116 1.86 8.30 6.36
CA LEU A 116 1.25 8.95 5.21
C LEU A 116 1.89 10.32 4.92
N THR A 117 2.17 11.11 5.95
CA THR A 117 2.85 12.40 5.81
C THR A 117 4.24 12.22 5.19
N THR A 118 5.02 11.26 5.70
CA THR A 118 6.34 10.93 5.14
C THR A 118 6.23 10.48 3.68
N LEU A 119 5.28 9.61 3.36
CA LEU A 119 5.02 9.18 1.97
C LEU A 119 4.66 10.36 1.07
N SER A 120 3.83 11.28 1.55
CA SER A 120 3.41 12.47 0.78
C SER A 120 4.57 13.41 0.49
N ILE A 121 5.43 13.64 1.48
CA ILE A 121 6.64 14.46 1.31
C ILE A 121 7.60 13.77 0.35
N THR A 122 7.88 12.48 0.57
CA THR A 122 8.80 11.70 -0.29
C THR A 122 8.28 11.63 -1.73
N LYS A 123 6.96 11.51 -1.94
CA LYS A 123 6.35 11.53 -3.27
C LYS A 123 6.68 12.83 -4.01
N ASN A 124 6.52 13.97 -3.36
CA ASN A 124 6.81 15.27 -3.99
C ASN A 124 8.30 15.43 -4.32
N LEU A 125 9.19 15.00 -3.42
CA LEU A 125 10.62 14.98 -3.67
C LEU A 125 11.00 14.04 -4.80
N PHE A 126 10.39 12.87 -4.87
CA PHE A 126 10.62 11.89 -5.91
C PHE A 126 10.15 12.38 -7.28
N ILE A 127 8.98 13.00 -7.37
CA ILE A 127 8.49 13.62 -8.61
C ILE A 127 9.46 14.70 -9.07
N TYR A 128 9.90 15.56 -8.16
CA TYR A 128 10.92 16.57 -8.46
C TYR A 128 12.19 15.94 -9.02
N TYR A 129 12.73 14.91 -8.38
CA TYR A 129 13.90 14.17 -8.85
C TYR A 129 13.71 13.59 -10.26
N VAL A 130 12.59 12.94 -10.53
CA VAL A 130 12.30 12.34 -11.85
C VAL A 130 12.18 13.39 -12.94
N VAL A 131 11.53 14.51 -12.68
CA VAL A 131 11.34 15.59 -13.67
C VAL A 131 12.64 16.29 -14.02
N TYR A 132 13.49 16.54 -13.02
CA TYR A 132 14.76 17.26 -13.24
C TYR A 132 15.90 16.37 -13.74
N ASN A 133 15.86 15.07 -13.46
CA ASN A 133 16.92 14.16 -13.85
C ASN A 133 16.69 13.56 -15.26
N LYS A 134 16.95 14.39 -16.28
CA LYS A 134 16.78 13.97 -17.68
C LYS A 134 17.80 12.93 -18.15
N THR A 135 18.89 12.74 -17.43
CA THR A 135 19.97 11.80 -17.80
C THR A 135 19.44 10.37 -17.99
N TYR A 136 18.58 9.90 -17.08
CA TYR A 136 18.00 8.57 -17.18
C TYR A 136 17.06 8.43 -18.39
N THR A 137 16.25 9.45 -18.66
CA THR A 137 15.36 9.43 -19.84
C THR A 137 16.13 9.49 -21.15
N THR A 138 17.27 10.17 -21.17
CA THR A 138 18.16 10.25 -22.35
C THR A 138 18.85 8.92 -22.63
N ILE A 139 19.31 8.21 -21.57
CA ILE A 139 20.06 6.95 -21.72
C ILE A 139 19.10 5.76 -21.95
N TYR A 140 18.02 5.67 -21.18
CA TYR A 140 17.13 4.50 -21.14
C TYR A 140 15.80 4.69 -21.88
N GLY A 141 15.50 5.89 -22.39
CA GLY A 141 14.25 6.17 -23.10
C GLY A 141 13.01 5.79 -22.28
N SER A 142 12.09 5.04 -22.88
CA SER A 142 10.85 4.57 -22.20
C SER A 142 11.10 3.61 -21.04
N LEU A 143 12.25 2.92 -21.02
CA LEU A 143 12.61 2.01 -19.92
C LEU A 143 12.86 2.76 -18.60
N SER A 144 13.20 4.05 -18.65
CA SER A 144 13.36 4.89 -17.46
C SER A 144 12.11 4.96 -16.61
N THR A 145 10.93 4.97 -17.23
CA THR A 145 9.63 5.00 -16.52
C THR A 145 9.45 3.74 -15.67
N LEU A 146 9.83 2.58 -16.21
CA LEU A 146 9.77 1.31 -15.48
C LEU A 146 10.75 1.30 -14.31
N LEU A 147 11.99 1.78 -14.51
CA LEU A 147 12.99 1.88 -13.45
C LEU A 147 12.53 2.80 -12.32
N PHE A 148 11.98 3.98 -12.64
CA PHE A 148 11.45 4.89 -11.64
C PHE A 148 10.23 4.31 -10.91
N SER A 149 9.38 3.56 -11.59
CA SER A 149 8.23 2.89 -10.95
C SER A 149 8.69 1.86 -9.92
N ILE A 150 9.67 1.03 -10.25
CA ILE A 150 10.24 0.04 -9.33
C ILE A 150 10.89 0.74 -8.13
N LEU A 151 11.67 1.80 -8.37
CA LEU A 151 12.31 2.57 -7.31
C LEU A 151 11.27 3.20 -6.37
N TRP A 152 10.18 3.76 -6.93
CA TRP A 152 9.09 4.32 -6.14
C TRP A 152 8.39 3.28 -5.26
N ILE A 153 8.11 2.10 -5.81
CA ILE A 153 7.52 0.99 -5.06
C ILE A 153 8.44 0.59 -3.90
N TYR A 154 9.74 0.46 -4.16
CA TYR A 154 10.74 0.10 -3.15
C TYR A 154 10.81 1.13 -2.01
N ILE A 155 10.91 2.42 -2.33
CA ILE A 155 10.94 3.50 -1.32
C ILE A 155 9.65 3.52 -0.51
N SER A 156 8.49 3.40 -1.15
CA SER A 156 7.18 3.38 -0.50
C SER A 156 7.05 2.22 0.47
N TRP A 157 7.56 1.06 0.09
CA TRP A 157 7.58 -0.14 0.93
C TRP A 157 8.43 0.05 2.18
N ILE A 158 9.63 0.60 2.05
CA ILE A 158 10.51 0.92 3.18
C ILE A 158 9.80 1.86 4.17
N ILE A 159 9.23 2.97 3.67
CA ILE A 159 8.55 3.95 4.53
C ILE A 159 7.38 3.29 5.25
N TYR A 160 6.60 2.46 4.56
CA TYR A 160 5.49 1.72 5.14
C TYR A 160 5.94 0.78 6.27
N LEU A 161 6.98 -0.01 6.07
CA LEU A 161 7.51 -0.92 7.10
C LEU A 161 8.07 -0.16 8.31
N TYR A 162 8.72 0.98 8.10
CA TYR A 162 9.13 1.86 9.20
C TYR A 162 7.93 2.40 9.98
N GLY A 163 6.85 2.75 9.29
CA GLY A 163 5.59 3.14 9.91
C GLY A 163 5.00 2.04 10.81
N ILE A 164 5.00 0.79 10.36
CA ILE A 164 4.60 -0.37 11.16
C ILE A 164 5.50 -0.54 12.39
N LYS A 165 6.81 -0.35 12.23
CA LYS A 165 7.77 -0.41 13.36
C LYS A 165 7.51 0.68 14.39
N ILE A 166 7.18 1.90 13.95
CA ILE A 166 6.78 3.01 14.84
C ILE A 166 5.49 2.64 15.57
N CYS A 167 4.50 2.06 14.85
CA CYS A 167 3.26 1.59 15.46
C CYS A 167 3.51 0.57 16.57
N HIS A 168 4.39 -0.39 16.34
CA HIS A 168 4.78 -1.36 17.35
C HIS A 168 5.39 -0.70 18.59
N LYS A 169 6.35 0.21 18.42
CA LYS A 169 7.00 0.93 19.54
C LYS A 169 6.00 1.75 20.36
N LEU A 170 5.12 2.47 19.68
CA LEU A 170 4.08 3.26 20.35
C LEU A 170 3.08 2.35 21.08
N ASN A 171 2.70 1.22 20.48
CA ASN A 171 1.79 0.28 21.11
C ASN A 171 2.37 -0.30 22.41
N MET A 172 3.65 -0.66 22.43
CA MET A 172 4.33 -1.11 23.64
C MET A 172 4.35 -0.04 24.72
N LYS A 173 4.61 1.21 24.34
CA LYS A 173 4.60 2.34 25.28
C LYS A 173 3.21 2.55 25.91
N TYR A 174 2.14 2.51 25.11
CA TYR A 174 0.78 2.72 25.62
C TYR A 174 0.25 1.53 26.43
N LEU A 175 0.67 0.31 26.12
CA LEU A 175 0.30 -0.86 26.92
C LEU A 175 0.98 -0.83 28.30
N ASN A 176 2.26 -0.44 28.36
CA ASN A 176 2.99 -0.34 29.63
C ASN A 176 2.52 0.84 30.53
N GLN A 177 1.73 1.75 30.00
CA GLN A 177 1.13 2.86 30.78
C GLN A 177 -0.24 2.49 31.39
N VAL A 178 -0.81 1.35 31.02
CA VAL A 178 -2.14 0.88 31.47
C VAL A 178 -2.00 -0.22 32.53
N VAL A 179 -0.78 -0.75 32.72
CA VAL A 179 -0.42 -1.68 33.80
C VAL A 179 0.25 -0.90 34.94
#